data_aadc40cf32f4ea55d94280087ccb6265
#
_entry.id   aadc40cf32f4ea55d94280087ccb6265
#
_cell.length_a   1.000
_cell.length_b   1.000
_cell.length_c   1.000
_cell.angle_alpha   90.00
_cell.angle_beta   90.00
_cell.angle_gamma   90.00
#
_symmetry.space_group_name_H-M   'P 1'
#
loop_
_entity.id
_entity.type
_entity.pdbx_description
1 polymer ?
#
loop_
_entity_poly.entity_id
_entity_poly.type
_entity_poly.pdbx_seq_one_letter_code
_entity_poly.pdbx_strand_id
1 'polypeptide(L)'
;MIDKLSASLTTLEEQLLPEHSALLLVDMQNDFVSSEGKMAAFGFDVSMVQEIAPTLTEFLKEARKLGIFTVHTRVINDAAQNAPSWCAFWGPPAVTVEGTWGAQFHPGLEPLAGEPVVTKYAYGAFDGTNLDSILRRRDIRTLVVVGTGGLICSGDTMHRGFALGYHIVAVEDCLADFTTQGPQWTRTVHEVGMYITARHYGRVVKAQEVLGIWRTHLGAAK
;
A
#
# COMPACT_ATOMS: atom_id res chain seq x y z
N MET A 1 19.88 -21.46 0.59
CA MET A 1 19.27 -20.19 0.14
C MET A 1 18.37 -19.54 1.23
N ILE A 2 18.24 -20.18 2.38
CA ILE A 2 17.47 -19.67 3.55
C ILE A 2 18.33 -18.81 4.49
N ASP A 3 19.66 -18.94 4.43
CA ASP A 3 20.59 -18.31 5.40
C ASP A 3 20.76 -16.78 5.32
N LYS A 4 20.30 -16.13 4.24
CA LYS A 4 20.36 -14.66 4.14
C LYS A 4 19.11 -13.92 4.67
N LEU A 5 18.03 -14.65 4.92
CA LEU A 5 16.82 -14.13 5.57
C LEU A 5 16.89 -14.22 7.11
N SER A 6 17.93 -14.84 7.67
CA SER A 6 18.00 -15.24 9.08
C SER A 6 18.72 -14.27 10.02
N ALA A 7 19.10 -13.07 9.60
CA ALA A 7 19.29 -12.01 10.57
C ALA A 7 17.89 -11.51 10.94
N SER A 8 17.33 -12.00 12.04
CA SER A 8 16.02 -11.55 12.50
C SER A 8 16.11 -10.07 12.85
N LEU A 9 15.54 -9.22 11.99
CA LEU A 9 15.40 -7.79 12.25
C LEU A 9 14.33 -7.64 13.35
N THR A 10 14.77 -7.49 14.60
CA THR A 10 13.89 -7.59 15.78
C THR A 10 13.34 -6.24 16.22
N THR A 11 14.10 -5.18 15.96
CA THR A 11 13.67 -3.81 16.29
C THR A 11 13.08 -3.10 15.06
N LEU A 12 12.35 -2.02 15.29
CA LEU A 12 11.81 -1.22 14.21
C LEU A 12 12.93 -0.53 13.41
N GLU A 13 13.98 -0.08 14.09
CA GLU A 13 15.14 0.55 13.47
C GLU A 13 15.86 -0.41 12.52
N GLU A 14 16.06 -1.68 12.94
CA GLU A 14 16.64 -2.71 12.08
C GLU A 14 15.75 -3.02 10.86
N GLN A 15 14.43 -3.07 11.06
CA GLN A 15 13.48 -3.31 9.97
C GLN A 15 13.43 -2.16 8.98
N LEU A 16 13.65 -0.92 9.42
CA LEU A 16 13.62 0.28 8.58
C LEU A 16 14.99 0.71 8.03
N LEU A 17 15.96 -0.21 7.92
CA LEU A 17 17.20 0.07 7.20
C LEU A 17 16.87 0.49 5.76
N PRO A 18 17.28 1.70 5.30
CA PRO A 18 16.89 2.24 3.99
C PRO A 18 17.21 1.32 2.81
N GLU A 19 18.37 0.66 2.83
CA GLU A 19 18.82 -0.25 1.79
C GLU A 19 18.00 -1.55 1.67
N HIS A 20 17.24 -1.90 2.72
CA HIS A 20 16.42 -3.11 2.77
C HIS A 20 14.92 -2.83 2.88
N SER A 21 14.53 -1.55 2.85
CA SER A 21 13.15 -1.10 2.93
C SER A 21 12.61 -0.71 1.56
N ALA A 22 11.36 -1.03 1.29
CA ALA A 22 10.60 -0.48 0.18
C ALA A 22 9.34 0.22 0.70
N LEU A 23 9.09 1.44 0.21
CA LEU A 23 7.81 2.09 0.36
C LEU A 23 6.86 1.56 -0.72
N LEU A 24 5.77 0.93 -0.31
CA LEU A 24 4.77 0.34 -1.18
C LEU A 24 3.47 1.15 -1.10
N LEU A 25 3.17 1.92 -2.17
CA LEU A 25 1.92 2.66 -2.31
C LEU A 25 0.88 1.76 -2.97
N VAL A 26 -0.19 1.47 -2.23
CA VAL A 26 -1.24 0.57 -2.67
C VAL A 26 -2.44 1.36 -3.21
N ASP A 27 -2.65 1.24 -4.53
CA ASP A 27 -3.86 1.59 -5.26
C ASP A 27 -4.37 3.03 -5.04
N MET A 28 -3.48 4.01 -4.96
CA MET A 28 -3.86 5.42 -4.84
C MET A 28 -4.34 5.97 -6.20
N GLN A 29 -5.46 5.41 -6.69
CA GLN A 29 -6.08 5.73 -7.97
C GLN A 29 -7.33 6.61 -7.78
N ASN A 30 -7.68 7.41 -8.80
CA ASN A 30 -8.77 8.38 -8.70
C ASN A 30 -10.12 7.77 -8.31
N ASP A 31 -10.44 6.56 -8.79
CA ASP A 31 -11.71 5.89 -8.44
C ASP A 31 -11.81 5.55 -6.95
N PHE A 32 -10.69 5.41 -6.24
CA PHE A 32 -10.66 5.13 -4.80
C PHE A 32 -10.55 6.38 -3.93
N VAL A 33 -9.95 7.46 -4.47
CA VAL A 33 -9.63 8.65 -3.67
C VAL A 33 -10.64 9.77 -3.89
N SER A 34 -11.10 9.97 -5.14
CA SER A 34 -11.93 11.13 -5.48
C SER A 34 -13.41 10.91 -5.15
N SER A 35 -14.07 11.98 -4.68
CA SER A 35 -15.53 12.02 -4.56
C SER A 35 -16.24 11.90 -5.94
N GLU A 36 -15.53 12.14 -7.04
CA GLU A 36 -16.01 11.94 -8.41
C GLU A 36 -15.71 10.52 -8.92
N GLY A 37 -15.00 9.71 -8.14
CA GLY A 37 -14.61 8.35 -8.48
C GLY A 37 -15.77 7.36 -8.38
N LYS A 38 -15.56 6.18 -8.97
CA LYS A 38 -16.58 5.14 -9.03
C LYS A 38 -16.92 4.54 -7.66
N MET A 39 -15.96 4.48 -6.73
CA MET A 39 -16.27 3.99 -5.38
C MET A 39 -17.26 4.90 -4.68
N ALA A 40 -17.07 6.22 -4.72
CA ALA A 40 -18.03 7.18 -4.20
C ALA A 40 -19.40 7.08 -4.92
N ALA A 41 -19.40 6.94 -6.25
CA ALA A 41 -20.62 6.77 -7.03
C ALA A 41 -21.39 5.49 -6.67
N PHE A 42 -20.71 4.44 -6.19
CA PHE A 42 -21.32 3.21 -5.68
C PHE A 42 -21.70 3.27 -4.19
N GLY A 43 -21.60 4.46 -3.58
CA GLY A 43 -22.01 4.68 -2.20
C GLY A 43 -20.96 4.32 -1.15
N PHE A 44 -19.71 4.07 -1.55
CA PHE A 44 -18.64 3.91 -0.58
C PHE A 44 -18.23 5.27 -0.01
N ASP A 45 -17.98 5.29 1.28
CA ASP A 45 -17.40 6.44 1.97
C ASP A 45 -15.89 6.49 1.73
N VAL A 46 -15.47 7.44 0.91
CA VAL A 46 -14.05 7.67 0.57
C VAL A 46 -13.41 8.78 1.43
N SER A 47 -14.10 9.31 2.41
CA SER A 47 -13.64 10.46 3.22
C SER A 47 -12.31 10.17 3.91
N MET A 48 -12.14 8.98 4.47
CA MET A 48 -10.90 8.60 5.14
C MET A 48 -9.71 8.56 4.17
N VAL A 49 -9.90 8.12 2.92
CA VAL A 49 -8.84 8.13 1.90
C VAL A 49 -8.45 9.56 1.55
N GLN A 50 -9.44 10.47 1.45
CA GLN A 50 -9.20 11.89 1.23
C GLN A 50 -8.48 12.55 2.41
N GLU A 51 -8.81 12.18 3.64
CA GLU A 51 -8.17 12.68 4.85
C GLU A 51 -6.68 12.33 4.92
N ILE A 52 -6.28 11.13 4.51
CA ILE A 52 -4.87 10.70 4.54
C ILE A 52 -4.05 11.21 3.36
N ALA A 53 -4.66 11.54 2.23
CA ALA A 53 -3.96 11.86 0.98
C ALA A 53 -2.91 12.98 1.13
N PRO A 54 -3.15 14.09 1.86
CA PRO A 54 -2.13 15.14 2.08
C PRO A 54 -0.92 14.62 2.88
N THR A 55 -1.16 13.86 3.96
CA THR A 55 -0.09 13.27 4.78
C THR A 55 0.73 12.27 3.98
N LEU A 56 0.05 11.41 3.21
CA LEU A 56 0.71 10.44 2.34
C LEU A 56 1.54 11.11 1.24
N THR A 57 1.03 12.20 0.64
CA THR A 57 1.76 12.97 -0.38
C THR A 57 3.07 13.53 0.19
N GLU A 58 3.04 14.13 1.37
CA GLU A 58 4.24 14.65 2.02
C GLU A 58 5.18 13.51 2.45
N PHE A 59 4.66 12.42 2.98
CA PHE A 59 5.44 11.23 3.34
C PHE A 59 6.18 10.65 2.11
N LEU A 60 5.48 10.48 0.98
CA LEU A 60 6.07 10.03 -0.28
C LEU A 60 7.20 10.97 -0.76
N LYS A 61 6.94 12.28 -0.72
CA LYS A 61 7.93 13.29 -1.11
C LYS A 61 9.20 13.23 -0.25
N GLU A 62 9.06 13.09 1.06
CA GLU A 62 10.21 12.95 1.96
C GLU A 62 10.95 11.62 1.76
N ALA A 63 10.24 10.50 1.59
CA ALA A 63 10.83 9.20 1.27
C ALA A 63 11.66 9.25 -0.02
N ARG A 64 11.14 9.91 -1.06
CA ARG A 64 11.85 10.16 -2.33
C ARG A 64 13.12 10.98 -2.15
N LYS A 65 13.09 12.06 -1.36
CA LYS A 65 14.28 12.88 -1.03
C LYS A 65 15.34 12.06 -0.32
N LEU A 66 14.93 11.11 0.51
CA LEU A 66 15.81 10.19 1.23
C LEU A 66 16.30 9.03 0.36
N GLY A 67 15.86 8.93 -0.89
CA GLY A 67 16.27 7.86 -1.81
C GLY A 67 15.67 6.49 -1.49
N ILE A 68 14.58 6.44 -0.71
CA ILE A 68 13.89 5.18 -0.38
C ILE A 68 13.30 4.56 -1.64
N PHE A 69 13.56 3.27 -1.83
CA PHE A 69 13.00 2.54 -2.96
C PHE A 69 11.48 2.51 -2.87
N THR A 70 10.82 3.07 -3.87
CA THR A 70 9.36 3.22 -3.90
C THR A 70 8.77 2.36 -5.02
N VAL A 71 7.70 1.63 -4.70
CA VAL A 71 6.92 0.81 -5.63
C VAL A 71 5.47 1.22 -5.54
N HIS A 72 4.83 1.41 -6.68
CA HIS A 72 3.40 1.68 -6.77
C HIS A 72 2.65 0.44 -7.21
N THR A 73 1.46 0.20 -6.65
CA THR A 73 0.51 -0.74 -7.23
C THR A 73 -0.69 0.00 -7.80
N ARG A 74 -1.29 -0.61 -8.82
CA ARG A 74 -2.61 -0.23 -9.31
C ARG A 74 -3.44 -1.47 -9.57
N VAL A 75 -4.68 -1.46 -9.18
CA VAL A 75 -5.62 -2.50 -9.59
C VAL A 75 -6.30 -2.07 -10.89
N ILE A 76 -6.39 -2.98 -11.83
CA ILE A 76 -7.15 -2.81 -13.07
C ILE A 76 -8.23 -3.88 -13.13
N ASN A 77 -9.44 -3.45 -13.40
CA ASN A 77 -10.56 -4.35 -13.63
C ASN A 77 -10.74 -4.58 -15.13
N ASP A 78 -10.52 -5.82 -15.54
CA ASP A 78 -10.62 -6.30 -16.91
C ASP A 78 -11.23 -7.71 -16.90
N ALA A 79 -12.35 -7.90 -17.60
CA ALA A 79 -13.07 -9.18 -17.64
C ALA A 79 -12.23 -10.36 -18.17
N ALA A 80 -11.20 -10.07 -18.98
CA ALA A 80 -10.31 -11.12 -19.51
C ALA A 80 -9.19 -11.51 -18.51
N GLN A 81 -8.89 -10.65 -17.54
CA GLN A 81 -7.79 -10.82 -16.59
C GLN A 81 -8.28 -11.15 -15.17
N ASN A 82 -9.45 -10.61 -14.78
CA ASN A 82 -10.01 -10.90 -13.47
C ASN A 82 -10.47 -12.37 -13.36
N ALA A 83 -10.30 -12.94 -12.19
CA ALA A 83 -10.78 -14.29 -11.91
C ALA A 83 -12.31 -14.40 -12.07
N PRO A 84 -12.85 -15.57 -12.44
CA PRO A 84 -14.29 -15.77 -12.55
C PRO A 84 -15.07 -15.43 -11.27
N SER A 85 -14.50 -15.73 -10.10
CA SER A 85 -15.08 -15.36 -8.79
C SER A 85 -15.16 -13.86 -8.56
N TRP A 86 -14.14 -13.12 -9.04
CA TRP A 86 -14.14 -11.65 -9.01
C TRP A 86 -15.29 -11.09 -9.85
N CYS A 87 -15.39 -11.55 -11.11
CA CYS A 87 -16.45 -11.11 -12.01
C CYS A 87 -17.85 -11.49 -11.50
N ALA A 88 -17.99 -12.65 -10.86
CA ALA A 88 -19.26 -13.08 -10.27
C ALA A 88 -19.66 -12.21 -9.07
N PHE A 89 -18.68 -11.73 -8.28
CA PHE A 89 -18.95 -10.93 -7.08
C PHE A 89 -19.15 -9.44 -7.40
N TRP A 90 -18.28 -8.86 -8.22
CA TRP A 90 -18.27 -7.43 -8.52
C TRP A 90 -19.09 -7.06 -9.78
N GLY A 91 -19.46 -8.04 -10.60
CA GLY A 91 -20.08 -7.81 -11.90
C GLY A 91 -19.09 -7.37 -12.99
N PRO A 92 -19.60 -6.75 -14.07
CA PRO A 92 -18.74 -6.25 -15.15
C PRO A 92 -17.77 -5.18 -14.66
N PRO A 93 -16.56 -5.05 -15.24
CA PRO A 93 -15.59 -4.02 -14.87
C PRO A 93 -16.20 -2.59 -14.94
N ALA A 94 -16.16 -1.88 -13.82
CA ALA A 94 -16.70 -0.52 -13.71
C ALA A 94 -15.78 0.43 -12.96
N VAL A 95 -14.94 -0.10 -12.04
CA VAL A 95 -13.97 0.65 -11.23
C VAL A 95 -12.58 0.41 -11.82
N THR A 96 -11.75 1.42 -11.89
CA THR A 96 -10.36 1.35 -12.36
C THR A 96 -10.17 0.60 -13.69
N VAL A 97 -11.06 0.84 -14.64
CA VAL A 97 -10.97 0.27 -15.99
C VAL A 97 -9.80 0.92 -16.74
N GLU A 98 -8.97 0.11 -17.40
CA GLU A 98 -7.79 0.59 -18.12
C GLU A 98 -8.14 1.73 -19.10
N GLY A 99 -7.31 2.77 -19.14
CA GLY A 99 -7.48 3.95 -19.99
C GLY A 99 -8.48 5.00 -19.48
N THR A 100 -9.21 4.71 -18.39
CA THR A 100 -10.11 5.71 -17.78
C THR A 100 -9.37 6.64 -16.82
N TRP A 101 -9.94 7.81 -16.56
CA TRP A 101 -9.46 8.72 -15.52
C TRP A 101 -9.45 8.06 -14.13
N GLY A 102 -10.44 7.22 -13.84
CA GLY A 102 -10.56 6.51 -12.58
C GLY A 102 -9.39 5.56 -12.29
N ALA A 103 -8.81 4.97 -13.33
CA ALA A 103 -7.66 4.08 -13.24
C ALA A 103 -6.31 4.82 -13.09
N GLN A 104 -6.27 6.13 -13.33
CA GLN A 104 -5.05 6.93 -13.16
C GLN A 104 -4.73 7.12 -11.68
N PHE A 105 -3.45 7.28 -11.37
CA PHE A 105 -3.02 7.66 -10.03
C PHE A 105 -3.56 9.03 -9.63
N HIS A 106 -3.85 9.17 -8.34
CA HIS A 106 -4.34 10.44 -7.79
C HIS A 106 -3.24 11.51 -7.87
N PRO A 107 -3.58 12.78 -8.20
CA PRO A 107 -2.62 13.87 -8.30
C PRO A 107 -1.71 14.00 -7.07
N GLY A 108 -0.40 14.08 -7.30
CA GLY A 108 0.63 14.14 -6.26
C GLY A 108 1.12 12.78 -5.77
N LEU A 109 0.47 11.68 -6.17
CA LEU A 109 0.82 10.30 -5.81
C LEU A 109 1.20 9.44 -7.03
N GLU A 110 1.43 10.09 -8.18
CA GLU A 110 1.87 9.42 -9.40
C GLU A 110 3.30 8.87 -9.25
N PRO A 111 3.61 7.74 -9.88
CA PRO A 111 4.97 7.24 -9.94
C PRO A 111 5.89 8.18 -10.73
N LEU A 112 7.10 8.37 -10.25
CA LEU A 112 8.16 9.05 -10.99
C LEU A 112 8.84 8.09 -11.98
N ALA A 113 9.55 8.66 -12.96
CA ALA A 113 10.36 7.88 -13.87
C ALA A 113 11.38 7.01 -13.09
N GLY A 114 11.33 5.70 -13.33
CA GLY A 114 12.18 4.73 -12.64
C GLY A 114 11.55 4.08 -11.39
N GLU A 115 10.41 4.57 -10.91
CA GLU A 115 9.65 3.87 -9.87
C GLU A 115 8.80 2.77 -10.51
N PRO A 116 8.94 1.50 -10.05
CA PRO A 116 8.13 0.40 -10.57
C PRO A 116 6.63 0.60 -10.31
N VAL A 117 5.82 0.24 -11.32
CA VAL A 117 4.37 0.13 -11.19
C VAL A 117 3.98 -1.34 -11.37
N VAL A 118 3.34 -1.90 -10.38
CA VAL A 118 2.81 -3.26 -10.41
C VAL A 118 1.31 -3.21 -10.68
N THR A 119 0.90 -3.68 -11.84
CA THR A 119 -0.51 -3.83 -12.18
C THR A 119 -1.01 -5.18 -11.67
N LYS A 120 -2.14 -5.17 -10.99
CA LYS A 120 -2.78 -6.36 -10.42
C LYS A 120 -4.25 -6.43 -10.82
N TYR A 121 -4.80 -7.64 -10.80
CA TYR A 121 -6.18 -7.95 -11.15
C TYR A 121 -6.91 -8.64 -9.98
N ALA A 122 -6.37 -8.50 -8.78
CA ALA A 122 -6.86 -9.03 -7.51
C ALA A 122 -6.57 -8.03 -6.39
N TYR A 123 -6.97 -8.36 -5.14
CA TYR A 123 -6.68 -7.48 -4.00
C TYR A 123 -5.19 -7.45 -3.66
N GLY A 124 -4.55 -8.61 -3.50
CA GLY A 124 -3.16 -8.71 -3.10
C GLY A 124 -2.19 -8.32 -4.21
N ALA A 125 -1.20 -7.51 -3.88
CA ALA A 125 -0.20 -7.06 -4.84
C ALA A 125 0.82 -8.15 -5.24
N PHE A 126 0.85 -9.26 -4.52
CA PHE A 126 1.70 -10.41 -4.86
C PHE A 126 1.00 -11.43 -5.78
N ASP A 127 -0.34 -11.38 -5.89
CA ASP A 127 -1.10 -12.41 -6.55
C ASP A 127 -1.08 -12.23 -8.08
N GLY A 128 -0.40 -13.15 -8.76
CA GLY A 128 -0.25 -13.13 -10.21
C GLY A 128 0.62 -11.98 -10.75
N THR A 129 1.45 -11.35 -9.91
CA THR A 129 2.29 -10.21 -10.29
C THR A 129 3.78 -10.52 -10.19
N ASN A 130 4.61 -9.56 -10.59
CA ASN A 130 6.07 -9.63 -10.46
C ASN A 130 6.62 -8.88 -9.24
N LEU A 131 5.77 -8.49 -8.26
CA LEU A 131 6.19 -7.69 -7.10
C LEU A 131 7.32 -8.37 -6.32
N ASP A 132 7.18 -9.65 -5.97
CA ASP A 132 8.21 -10.39 -5.22
C ASP A 132 9.55 -10.39 -5.95
N SER A 133 9.55 -10.57 -7.27
CA SER A 133 10.76 -10.52 -8.09
C SER A 133 11.43 -9.13 -8.09
N ILE A 134 10.63 -8.06 -8.16
CA ILE A 134 11.12 -6.66 -8.07
C ILE A 134 11.83 -6.42 -6.73
N LEU A 135 11.19 -6.83 -5.64
CA LEU A 135 11.69 -6.63 -4.28
C LEU A 135 12.95 -7.45 -4.00
N ARG A 136 12.95 -8.74 -4.38
CA ARG A 136 14.09 -9.65 -4.16
C ARG A 136 15.36 -9.23 -4.90
N ARG A 137 15.23 -8.69 -6.12
CA ARG A 137 16.37 -8.18 -6.90
C ARG A 137 17.09 -7.02 -6.21
N ARG A 138 16.44 -6.34 -5.27
CA ARG A 138 16.99 -5.20 -4.51
C ARG A 138 17.28 -5.57 -3.05
N ASP A 139 17.25 -6.85 -2.70
CA ASP A 139 17.42 -7.36 -1.32
C ASP A 139 16.48 -6.66 -0.32
N ILE A 140 15.26 -6.33 -0.76
CA ILE A 140 14.24 -5.76 0.11
C ILE A 140 13.76 -6.84 1.07
N ARG A 141 13.70 -6.48 2.36
CA ARG A 141 13.30 -7.34 3.47
C ARG A 141 12.11 -6.79 4.23
N THR A 142 11.89 -5.47 4.13
CA THR A 142 10.80 -4.77 4.81
C THR A 142 9.93 -4.02 3.81
N LEU A 143 8.62 -4.17 3.98
CA LEU A 143 7.60 -3.41 3.26
C LEU A 143 7.01 -2.36 4.19
N VAL A 144 7.21 -1.10 3.85
CA VAL A 144 6.53 0.03 4.47
C VAL A 144 5.28 0.32 3.63
N VAL A 145 4.11 -0.05 4.15
CA VAL A 145 2.86 -0.11 3.38
C VAL A 145 1.98 1.10 3.67
N VAL A 146 1.53 1.76 2.62
CA VAL A 146 0.63 2.92 2.62
C VAL A 146 -0.41 2.80 1.51
N GLY A 147 -1.50 3.53 1.61
CA GLY A 147 -2.52 3.61 0.55
C GLY A 147 -3.90 3.14 0.95
N THR A 148 -4.63 2.53 0.02
CA THR A 148 -6.04 2.18 0.21
C THR A 148 -6.26 0.72 0.59
N GLY A 149 -7.44 0.47 1.21
CA GLY A 149 -7.89 -0.86 1.60
C GLY A 149 -7.02 -1.46 2.70
N GLY A 150 -6.88 -0.77 3.83
CA GLY A 150 -6.06 -1.20 4.97
C GLY A 150 -6.36 -2.63 5.43
N LEU A 151 -7.61 -3.05 5.32
CA LEU A 151 -8.03 -4.43 5.60
C LEU A 151 -8.13 -5.29 4.33
N ILE A 152 -8.27 -4.70 3.14
CA ILE A 152 -8.51 -5.40 1.87
C ILE A 152 -7.24 -5.40 1.00
N CYS A 153 -7.03 -4.42 0.12
CA CYS A 153 -5.90 -4.43 -0.82
C CYS A 153 -4.55 -4.37 -0.11
N SER A 154 -4.38 -3.40 0.79
CA SER A 154 -3.18 -3.29 1.61
C SER A 154 -3.07 -4.45 2.61
N GLY A 155 -4.18 -4.84 3.23
CA GLY A 155 -4.23 -5.94 4.20
C GLY A 155 -3.83 -7.27 3.59
N ASP A 156 -4.41 -7.64 2.45
CA ASP A 156 -4.05 -8.87 1.72
C ASP A 156 -2.59 -8.85 1.24
N THR A 157 -2.13 -7.70 0.77
CA THR A 157 -0.73 -7.50 0.38
C THR A 157 0.22 -7.68 1.59
N MET A 158 -0.12 -7.10 2.75
CA MET A 158 0.67 -7.22 3.97
C MET A 158 0.70 -8.66 4.47
N HIS A 159 -0.45 -9.31 4.54
CA HIS A 159 -0.57 -10.70 4.98
C HIS A 159 0.24 -11.64 4.07
N ARG A 160 0.11 -11.47 2.75
CA ARG A 160 0.87 -12.26 1.78
C ARG A 160 2.37 -11.97 1.85
N GLY A 161 2.76 -10.70 1.99
CA GLY A 161 4.15 -10.29 2.18
C GLY A 161 4.78 -10.95 3.41
N PHE A 162 4.07 -10.96 4.54
CA PHE A 162 4.50 -11.66 5.75
C PHE A 162 4.71 -13.16 5.51
N ALA A 163 3.77 -13.82 4.83
CA ALA A 163 3.89 -15.25 4.49
C ALA A 163 5.08 -15.55 3.56
N LEU A 164 5.51 -14.57 2.74
CA LEU A 164 6.69 -14.65 1.88
C LEU A 164 8.01 -14.30 2.60
N GLY A 165 7.94 -13.92 3.89
CA GLY A 165 9.10 -13.63 4.74
C GLY A 165 9.53 -12.17 4.77
N TYR A 166 8.69 -11.23 4.32
CA TYR A 166 8.93 -9.80 4.50
C TYR A 166 8.50 -9.35 5.90
N HIS A 167 9.28 -8.43 6.49
CA HIS A 167 8.81 -7.64 7.62
C HIS A 167 7.78 -6.62 7.13
N ILE A 168 6.70 -6.44 7.88
CA ILE A 168 5.61 -5.54 7.52
C ILE A 168 5.59 -4.36 8.49
N VAL A 169 5.61 -3.15 7.94
CA VAL A 169 5.43 -1.88 8.66
C VAL A 169 4.27 -1.14 8.01
N ALA A 170 3.13 -1.13 8.67
CA ALA A 170 1.95 -0.40 8.25
C ALA A 170 2.01 1.03 8.80
N VAL A 171 1.87 2.02 7.93
CA VAL A 171 1.88 3.43 8.33
C VAL A 171 0.43 3.90 8.47
N GLU A 172 -0.10 3.87 9.70
CA GLU A 172 -1.54 3.99 9.94
C GLU A 172 -2.15 5.33 9.52
N ASP A 173 -1.41 6.43 9.62
CA ASP A 173 -1.83 7.76 9.17
C ASP A 173 -1.62 8.00 7.66
N CYS A 174 -1.19 6.97 6.95
CA CYS A 174 -1.08 6.89 5.49
C CYS A 174 -1.81 5.67 4.92
N LEU A 175 -2.63 4.99 5.72
CA LEU A 175 -3.51 3.90 5.31
C LEU A 175 -4.97 4.27 5.54
N ALA A 176 -5.85 3.90 4.63
CA ALA A 176 -7.28 4.14 4.77
C ALA A 176 -8.11 2.98 4.24
N ASP A 177 -9.31 2.88 4.77
CA ASP A 177 -10.35 1.95 4.32
C ASP A 177 -11.54 2.74 3.76
N PHE A 178 -12.50 2.04 3.18
CA PHE A 178 -13.77 2.57 2.72
C PHE A 178 -14.87 1.50 2.85
N THR A 179 -16.06 1.91 3.25
CA THR A 179 -17.24 1.03 3.38
C THR A 179 -18.49 1.73 2.85
N THR A 180 -19.56 0.97 2.68
CA THR A 180 -20.88 1.51 2.32
C THR A 180 -21.73 1.90 3.54
N GLN A 181 -21.23 1.71 4.76
CA GLN A 181 -21.94 1.97 6.02
C GLN A 181 -21.60 3.34 6.64
N GLY A 182 -20.82 4.15 5.93
CA GLY A 182 -20.45 5.51 6.33
C GLY A 182 -19.23 5.61 7.27
N PRO A 183 -18.85 6.85 7.64
CA PRO A 183 -17.54 7.16 8.26
C PRO A 183 -17.24 6.43 9.55
N GLN A 184 -18.22 6.29 10.44
CA GLN A 184 -18.05 5.59 11.71
C GLN A 184 -17.63 4.13 11.50
N TRP A 185 -18.28 3.45 10.57
CA TRP A 185 -18.00 2.05 10.26
C TRP A 185 -16.68 1.90 9.50
N THR A 186 -16.37 2.83 8.61
CA THR A 186 -15.08 2.89 7.92
C THR A 186 -13.91 2.96 8.92
N ARG A 187 -14.00 3.83 9.93
CA ARG A 187 -12.99 3.92 11.00
C ARG A 187 -12.89 2.64 11.81
N THR A 188 -14.02 2.01 12.15
CA THR A 188 -14.02 0.74 12.88
C THR A 188 -13.33 -0.36 12.08
N VAL A 189 -13.60 -0.47 10.77
CA VAL A 189 -12.93 -1.44 9.88
C VAL A 189 -11.44 -1.19 9.83
N HIS A 190 -11.02 0.06 9.71
CA HIS A 190 -9.62 0.46 9.71
C HIS A 190 -8.92 0.08 11.02
N GLU A 191 -9.50 0.42 12.17
CA GLU A 191 -8.96 0.08 13.49
C GLU A 191 -8.80 -1.42 13.68
N VAL A 192 -9.77 -2.23 13.21
CA VAL A 192 -9.69 -3.69 13.23
C VAL A 192 -8.52 -4.17 12.34
N GLY A 193 -8.36 -3.61 11.15
CA GLY A 193 -7.25 -3.93 10.25
C GLY A 193 -5.89 -3.64 10.88
N MET A 194 -5.73 -2.47 11.49
CA MET A 194 -4.49 -2.08 12.17
C MET A 194 -4.23 -2.96 13.41
N TYR A 195 -5.26 -3.28 14.18
CA TYR A 195 -5.14 -4.23 15.31
C TYR A 195 -4.66 -5.61 14.85
N ILE A 196 -5.26 -6.17 13.80
CA ILE A 196 -4.87 -7.47 13.24
C ILE A 196 -3.41 -7.42 12.77
N THR A 197 -3.02 -6.37 12.05
CA THR A 197 -1.64 -6.18 11.60
C THR A 197 -0.67 -6.16 12.76
N ALA A 198 -0.93 -5.33 13.77
CA ALA A 198 -0.04 -5.16 14.93
C ALA A 198 0.10 -6.44 15.78
N ARG A 199 -0.93 -7.27 15.83
CA ARG A 199 -0.96 -8.46 16.69
C ARG A 199 -0.45 -9.73 16.04
N HIS A 200 -0.47 -9.80 14.69
CA HIS A 200 -0.28 -11.08 14.02
C HIS A 200 0.85 -11.10 13.01
N TYR A 201 1.20 -9.99 12.35
CA TYR A 201 2.17 -10.07 11.26
C TYR A 201 2.99 -8.81 10.96
N GLY A 202 2.81 -7.72 11.70
CA GLY A 202 3.57 -6.51 11.39
C GLY A 202 3.68 -5.52 12.53
N ARG A 203 4.20 -4.35 12.22
CA ARG A 203 4.18 -3.18 13.10
C ARG A 203 3.25 -2.13 12.53
N VAL A 204 2.62 -1.37 13.41
CA VAL A 204 1.77 -0.23 13.06
C VAL A 204 2.39 1.01 13.68
N VAL A 205 2.75 1.96 12.84
CA VAL A 205 3.51 3.16 13.22
C VAL A 205 2.96 4.39 12.50
N LYS A 206 3.44 5.58 12.87
CA LYS A 206 3.14 6.85 12.18
C LYS A 206 4.21 7.20 11.14
N ALA A 207 3.83 7.97 10.11
CA ALA A 207 4.74 8.45 9.07
C ALA A 207 5.98 9.17 9.62
N GLN A 208 5.80 10.00 10.65
CA GLN A 208 6.89 10.76 11.28
C GLN A 208 7.91 9.85 11.97
N GLU A 209 7.48 8.74 12.55
CA GLU A 209 8.37 7.76 13.18
C GLU A 209 9.25 7.08 12.13
N VAL A 210 8.66 6.62 11.02
CA VAL A 210 9.39 6.05 9.89
C VAL A 210 10.40 7.04 9.31
N LEU A 211 9.98 8.28 9.03
CA LEU A 211 10.87 9.33 8.51
C LEU A 211 12.00 9.66 9.48
N GLY A 212 11.74 9.68 10.78
CA GLY A 212 12.75 9.91 11.81
C GLY A 212 13.84 8.85 11.79
N ILE A 213 13.46 7.60 11.69
CA ILE A 213 14.40 6.46 11.61
C ILE A 213 15.20 6.50 10.30
N TRP A 214 14.55 6.70 9.15
CA TRP A 214 15.25 6.81 7.86
C TRP A 214 16.25 7.96 7.83
N ARG A 215 15.87 9.14 8.35
CA ARG A 215 16.79 10.29 8.46
C ARG A 215 18.00 9.99 9.34
N THR A 216 17.80 9.30 10.47
CA THR A 216 18.87 8.90 11.37
C THR A 216 19.86 7.95 10.69
N HIS A 217 19.38 6.93 10.01
CA HIS A 217 20.23 5.98 9.27
C HIS A 217 21.02 6.66 8.13
N LEU A 218 20.42 7.61 7.44
CA LEU A 218 21.05 8.30 6.31
C LEU A 218 21.90 9.51 6.73
N GLY A 219 22.02 9.77 8.03
CA GLY A 219 22.77 10.94 8.54
C GLY A 219 22.10 12.28 8.22
N ALA A 220 20.85 12.30 7.79
CA ALA A 220 20.07 13.48 7.46
C ALA A 220 19.39 14.12 8.69
N ALA A 221 19.81 13.73 9.89
CA ALA A 221 19.34 14.32 11.13
C ALA A 221 20.18 15.59 11.42
N LYS A 222 19.78 16.71 10.78
CA LYS A 222 19.98 18.09 11.34
C LYS A 222 19.38 19.12 10.43
#